data_c086fc6d50f80435853cd0eac909a21b
#
_entry.id   c086fc6d50f80435853cd0eac909a21b
#
_cell.length_a   1.000
_cell.length_b   1.000
_cell.length_c   1.000
_cell.angle_alpha   90.00
_cell.angle_beta   90.00
_cell.angle_gamma   90.00
#
_symmetry.space_group_name_H-M   'P 1'
#
loop_
_entity.id
_entity.type
_entity.pdbx_description
1 polymer ?
#
loop_
_entity_poly.entity_id
_entity_poly.type
_entity_poly.pdbx_seq_one_letter_code
_entity_poly.pdbx_strand_id
1 'polypeptide(L)'
;MEKTLNQLRKEFEIIAIEHRQINDFFFGDYLDAVSRDAVQYPLMVVTLQPSQISDHFVGVNCIISIADKYNIQEYRQINEIHSDCLSICKDIHTTFKQWRFQEFLDINGTIAVDPFINRSHDVTCGWTMNMSVNIYDEENWCEIPFDNYDFQNN
;
A
#
# COMPACT_ATOMS: atom_id res chain seq x y z
N MET A 1 -2.12 2.93 22.53
CA MET A 1 -2.91 3.54 21.44
C MET A 1 -3.06 2.54 20.32
N GLU A 2 -4.26 2.18 20.04
CA GLU A 2 -4.54 1.22 18.97
C GLU A 2 -4.16 1.79 17.61
N LYS A 3 -3.52 0.99 16.80
CA LYS A 3 -3.23 1.32 15.42
C LYS A 3 -4.40 0.89 14.55
N THR A 4 -4.81 1.76 13.67
CA THR A 4 -5.97 1.53 12.81
C THR A 4 -5.55 1.46 11.34
N LEU A 5 -6.46 0.95 10.51
CA LEU A 5 -6.27 0.97 9.06
C LEU A 5 -6.08 2.40 8.52
N ASN A 6 -6.76 3.38 9.13
CA ASN A 6 -6.58 4.78 8.76
C ASN A 6 -5.16 5.29 9.04
N GLN A 7 -4.54 4.83 10.11
CA GLN A 7 -3.15 5.18 10.41
C GLN A 7 -2.20 4.52 9.39
N LEU A 8 -2.45 3.27 9.02
CA LEU A 8 -1.69 2.62 7.95
C LEU A 8 -1.82 3.38 6.63
N ARG A 9 -3.03 3.78 6.26
CA ARG A 9 -3.26 4.60 5.06
C ARG A 9 -2.47 5.91 5.11
N LYS A 10 -2.47 6.59 6.24
CA LYS A 10 -1.69 7.82 6.42
C LYS A 10 -0.19 7.60 6.29
N GLU A 11 0.33 6.48 6.79
CA GLU A 11 1.76 6.15 6.63
C GLU A 11 2.11 5.94 5.15
N PHE A 12 1.28 5.26 4.39
CA PHE A 12 1.47 5.14 2.94
C PHE A 12 1.43 6.50 2.24
N GLU A 13 0.46 7.35 2.61
CA GLU A 13 0.33 8.69 2.05
C GLU A 13 1.55 9.57 2.36
N ILE A 14 2.07 9.50 3.58
CA ILE A 14 3.28 10.22 3.98
C ILE A 14 4.47 9.76 3.15
N ILE A 15 4.64 8.45 2.95
CA ILE A 15 5.70 7.91 2.10
C ILE A 15 5.60 8.46 0.69
N ALA A 16 4.39 8.49 0.12
CA ALA A 16 4.16 9.01 -1.22
C ALA A 16 4.49 10.52 -1.31
N ILE A 17 4.12 11.31 -0.31
CA ILE A 17 4.38 12.76 -0.27
C ILE A 17 5.88 13.03 -0.12
N GLU A 18 6.55 12.31 0.76
CA GLU A 18 7.95 12.53 1.09
C GLU A 18 8.92 11.96 0.02
N HIS A 19 8.48 10.98 -0.75
CA HIS A 19 9.32 10.40 -1.80
C HIS A 19 9.37 11.30 -3.03
N ARG A 20 10.56 11.74 -3.40
CA ARG A 20 10.77 12.74 -4.46
C ARG A 20 10.29 12.31 -5.85
N GLN A 21 10.25 10.99 -6.10
CA GLN A 21 9.88 10.46 -7.41
C GLN A 21 8.40 10.07 -7.52
N ILE A 22 7.65 10.09 -6.42
CA ILE A 22 6.21 9.81 -6.42
C ILE A 22 5.47 11.15 -6.48
N ASN A 23 4.60 11.32 -7.48
CA ASN A 23 3.91 12.58 -7.73
C ASN A 23 2.42 12.55 -7.39
N ASP A 24 1.84 11.35 -7.18
CA ASP A 24 0.44 11.20 -6.82
C ASP A 24 0.23 9.92 -6.00
N PHE A 25 -0.83 9.91 -5.20
CA PHE A 25 -1.19 8.80 -4.35
C PHE A 25 -2.69 8.54 -4.41
N PHE A 26 -3.06 7.26 -4.44
CA PHE A 26 -4.46 6.84 -4.35
C PHE A 26 -4.57 5.58 -3.50
N PHE A 27 -5.55 5.57 -2.60
CA PHE A 27 -5.87 4.40 -1.79
C PHE A 27 -7.20 3.84 -2.25
N GLY A 28 -7.17 2.75 -3.00
CA GLY A 28 -8.35 2.13 -3.58
C GLY A 28 -8.00 1.26 -4.78
N ASP A 29 -8.95 1.09 -5.70
CA ASP A 29 -8.75 0.29 -6.90
C ASP A 29 -7.88 1.04 -7.93
N TYR A 30 -7.01 0.28 -8.60
CA TYR A 30 -6.10 0.83 -9.61
C TYR A 30 -6.85 1.50 -10.78
N LEU A 31 -7.92 0.89 -11.28
CA LEU A 31 -8.71 1.46 -12.38
C LEU A 31 -9.36 2.78 -11.97
N ASP A 32 -9.85 2.89 -10.76
CA ASP A 32 -10.39 4.14 -10.23
C ASP A 32 -9.29 5.22 -10.13
N ALA A 33 -8.10 4.83 -9.71
CA ALA A 33 -6.96 5.74 -9.59
C ALA A 33 -6.58 6.37 -10.93
N VAL A 34 -6.43 5.57 -11.98
CA VAL A 34 -6.02 6.04 -13.30
C VAL A 34 -7.13 6.73 -14.08
N SER A 35 -8.38 6.53 -13.67
CA SER A 35 -9.55 7.18 -14.29
C SER A 35 -9.83 8.57 -13.76
N ARG A 36 -9.12 9.02 -12.72
CA ARG A 36 -9.27 10.37 -12.17
C ARG A 36 -8.76 11.43 -13.15
N ASP A 37 -9.32 12.63 -13.07
CA ASP A 37 -8.82 13.78 -13.81
C ASP A 37 -7.45 14.23 -13.24
N ALA A 38 -6.56 14.63 -14.12
CA ALA A 38 -5.27 15.25 -13.77
C ALA A 38 -4.36 14.39 -12.87
N VAL A 39 -4.31 13.08 -13.12
CA VAL A 39 -3.39 12.17 -12.41
C VAL A 39 -1.94 12.55 -12.71
N GLN A 40 -1.13 12.68 -11.66
CA GLN A 40 0.30 12.93 -11.76
C GLN A 40 1.08 11.62 -11.69
N TYR A 41 2.09 11.47 -12.53
CA TYR A 41 2.93 10.27 -12.56
C TYR A 41 4.38 10.60 -12.17
N PRO A 42 5.14 9.68 -11.56
CA PRO A 42 4.75 8.35 -11.12
C PRO A 42 3.67 8.34 -10.05
N LEU A 43 2.72 7.41 -10.20
CA LEU A 43 1.57 7.22 -9.32
C LEU A 43 1.80 6.04 -8.39
N MET A 44 1.50 6.20 -7.11
CA MET A 44 1.44 5.12 -6.13
C MET A 44 -0.01 4.81 -5.79
N VAL A 45 -0.42 3.56 -5.98
CA VAL A 45 -1.75 3.07 -5.63
C VAL A 45 -1.63 1.96 -4.59
N VAL A 46 -2.38 2.08 -3.50
CA VAL A 46 -2.47 1.02 -2.49
C VAL A 46 -3.88 0.44 -2.55
N THR A 47 -3.97 -0.85 -2.86
CA THR A 47 -5.22 -1.59 -2.98
C THR A 47 -5.30 -2.65 -1.90
N LEU A 48 -6.37 -2.62 -1.10
CA LEU A 48 -6.60 -3.64 -0.08
C LEU A 48 -6.94 -4.99 -0.73
N GLN A 49 -6.40 -6.05 -0.13
CA GLN A 49 -6.65 -7.43 -0.50
C GLN A 49 -7.36 -8.17 0.63
N PRO A 50 -7.88 -9.37 0.40
CA PRO A 50 -8.41 -10.20 1.48
C PRO A 50 -7.40 -10.31 2.62
N SER A 51 -7.86 -10.00 3.82
CA SER A 51 -7.04 -9.87 5.02
C SER A 51 -7.56 -10.80 6.10
N GLN A 52 -6.88 -10.86 7.25
CA GLN A 52 -7.25 -11.80 8.31
C GLN A 52 -7.21 -11.12 9.67
N ILE A 53 -8.06 -11.60 10.58
CA ILE A 53 -8.07 -11.19 11.98
C ILE A 53 -7.55 -12.37 12.82
N SER A 54 -6.58 -12.09 13.68
CA SER A 54 -6.05 -13.04 14.66
C SER A 54 -6.21 -12.47 16.06
N ASP A 55 -5.91 -13.29 17.08
CA ASP A 55 -6.15 -12.92 18.49
C ASP A 55 -5.41 -11.65 18.92
N HIS A 56 -4.22 -11.40 18.40
CA HIS A 56 -3.37 -10.30 18.84
C HIS A 56 -3.01 -9.31 17.73
N PHE A 57 -3.49 -9.55 16.50
CA PHE A 57 -3.18 -8.68 15.38
C PHE A 57 -4.23 -8.78 14.27
N VAL A 58 -4.29 -7.76 13.46
CA VAL A 58 -5.00 -7.76 12.18
C VAL A 58 -3.96 -7.80 11.07
N GLY A 59 -3.98 -8.86 10.28
CA GLY A 59 -3.11 -9.00 9.11
C GLY A 59 -3.76 -8.36 7.90
N VAL A 60 -3.24 -7.22 7.48
CA VAL A 60 -3.73 -6.49 6.31
C VAL A 60 -2.87 -6.82 5.09
N ASN A 61 -3.48 -7.43 4.09
CA ASN A 61 -2.83 -7.66 2.81
C ASN A 61 -3.17 -6.53 1.85
N CYS A 62 -2.17 -6.01 1.18
CA CYS A 62 -2.37 -4.98 0.17
C CYS A 62 -1.42 -5.17 -1.02
N ILE A 63 -1.83 -4.62 -2.15
CA ILE A 63 -1.00 -4.50 -3.35
C ILE A 63 -0.64 -3.03 -3.52
N ILE A 64 0.64 -2.74 -3.59
CA ILE A 64 1.15 -1.41 -3.89
C ILE A 64 1.58 -1.41 -5.35
N SER A 65 0.97 -0.56 -6.14
CA SER A 65 1.30 -0.38 -7.56
C SER A 65 2.05 0.92 -7.75
N ILE A 66 3.21 0.86 -8.35
CA ILE A 66 3.98 2.03 -8.77
C ILE A 66 3.96 2.06 -10.30
N ALA A 67 3.36 3.10 -10.84
CA ALA A 67 3.09 3.22 -12.28
C ALA A 67 3.56 4.55 -12.85
N ASP A 68 4.01 4.51 -14.09
CA ASP A 68 4.30 5.70 -14.87
C ASP A 68 3.76 5.54 -16.29
N LYS A 69 3.53 6.65 -16.98
CA LYS A 69 3.07 6.66 -18.37
C LYS A 69 4.23 6.42 -19.33
N TYR A 70 3.97 5.64 -20.38
CA TYR A 70 4.90 5.43 -21.46
C TYR A 70 4.27 5.81 -22.80
N ASN A 71 5.12 6.08 -23.79
CA ASN A 71 4.70 6.27 -25.18
C ASN A 71 4.77 4.92 -25.91
N ILE A 72 3.65 4.49 -26.52
CA ILE A 72 3.56 3.21 -27.23
C ILE A 72 4.65 3.03 -28.32
N GLN A 73 5.15 4.12 -28.86
CA GLN A 73 6.16 4.10 -29.91
C GLN A 73 7.60 4.00 -29.39
N GLU A 74 7.83 4.10 -28.08
CA GLU A 74 9.17 4.11 -27.50
C GLU A 74 9.37 3.00 -26.46
N TYR A 75 9.74 1.81 -26.89
CA TYR A 75 10.01 0.67 -26.01
C TYR A 75 11.10 0.91 -24.95
N ARG A 76 12.04 1.80 -25.23
CA ARG A 76 13.09 2.15 -24.26
C ARG A 76 12.54 2.77 -22.99
N GLN A 77 11.47 3.54 -23.09
CA GLN A 77 10.81 4.15 -21.93
C GLN A 77 10.28 3.08 -20.96
N ILE A 78 9.74 1.98 -21.48
CA ILE A 78 9.23 0.90 -20.64
C ILE A 78 10.34 0.31 -19.76
N ASN A 79 11.53 0.08 -20.32
CA ASN A 79 12.66 -0.45 -19.55
C ASN A 79 13.15 0.54 -18.49
N GLU A 80 13.22 1.81 -18.84
CA GLU A 80 13.60 2.87 -17.89
C GLU A 80 12.57 3.00 -16.76
N ILE A 81 11.28 2.99 -17.09
CA ILE A 81 10.19 3.06 -16.12
C ILE A 81 10.22 1.83 -15.20
N HIS A 82 10.41 0.64 -15.73
CA HIS A 82 10.54 -0.56 -14.92
C HIS A 82 11.71 -0.47 -13.95
N SER A 83 12.85 0.07 -14.39
CA SER A 83 14.00 0.27 -13.50
C SER A 83 13.69 1.27 -12.39
N ASP A 84 13.13 2.40 -12.74
CA ASP A 84 12.82 3.47 -11.77
C ASP A 84 11.72 3.04 -10.79
N CYS A 85 10.66 2.42 -11.28
CA CYS A 85 9.57 1.95 -10.42
C CYS A 85 10.00 0.83 -9.47
N LEU A 86 10.88 -0.06 -9.91
CA LEU A 86 11.44 -1.10 -9.04
C LEU A 86 12.28 -0.49 -7.91
N SER A 87 13.05 0.54 -8.22
CA SER A 87 13.81 1.29 -7.21
C SER A 87 12.89 1.95 -6.19
N ILE A 88 11.78 2.52 -6.62
CA ILE A 88 10.76 3.09 -5.72
C ILE A 88 10.16 2.00 -4.81
N CYS A 89 9.82 0.83 -5.37
CA CYS A 89 9.34 -0.31 -4.58
C CYS A 89 10.37 -0.71 -3.50
N LYS A 90 11.65 -0.75 -3.85
CA LYS A 90 12.72 -1.06 -2.90
C LYS A 90 12.81 0.00 -1.80
N ASP A 91 12.68 1.27 -2.14
CA ASP A 91 12.67 2.36 -1.17
C ASP A 91 11.51 2.24 -0.18
N ILE A 92 10.32 1.92 -0.67
CA ILE A 92 9.13 1.71 0.17
C ILE A 92 9.36 0.55 1.14
N HIS A 93 9.83 -0.58 0.65
CA HIS A 93 10.14 -1.74 1.47
C HIS A 93 11.17 -1.41 2.55
N THR A 94 12.24 -0.71 2.19
CA THR A 94 13.29 -0.30 3.12
C THR A 94 12.75 0.66 4.18
N THR A 95 11.89 1.59 3.79
CA THR A 95 11.28 2.55 4.71
C THR A 95 10.43 1.85 5.76
N PHE A 96 9.60 0.89 5.36
CA PHE A 96 8.78 0.13 6.30
C PHE A 96 9.59 -0.75 7.26
N LYS A 97 10.82 -1.09 6.91
CA LYS A 97 11.73 -1.85 7.78
C LYS A 97 12.45 -1.01 8.81
N GLN A 98 12.35 0.30 8.77
CA GLN A 98 12.97 1.15 9.77
C GLN A 98 12.27 1.01 11.12
N TRP A 99 13.03 1.20 12.21
CA TRP A 99 12.57 1.00 13.59
C TRP A 99 11.26 1.70 13.93
N ARG A 100 11.05 2.87 13.38
CA ARG A 100 9.86 3.70 13.57
C ARG A 100 8.57 2.99 13.15
N PHE A 101 8.63 2.17 12.10
CA PHE A 101 7.50 1.40 11.61
C PHE A 101 7.40 0.03 12.25
N GLN A 102 8.50 -0.54 12.71
CA GLN A 102 8.54 -1.86 13.35
C GLN A 102 7.78 -1.93 14.68
N GLU A 103 7.67 -0.82 15.38
CA GLU A 103 6.85 -0.76 16.61
C GLU A 103 5.36 -1.00 16.35
N PHE A 104 4.92 -0.82 15.11
CA PHE A 104 3.52 -0.85 14.73
C PHE A 104 3.17 -1.91 13.70
N LEU A 105 4.13 -2.28 12.87
CA LEU A 105 3.90 -3.02 11.66
C LEU A 105 5.00 -4.06 11.50
N ASP A 106 4.61 -5.32 11.52
CA ASP A 106 5.53 -6.40 11.18
C ASP A 106 5.43 -6.69 9.69
N ILE A 107 6.54 -6.54 8.98
CA ILE A 107 6.61 -6.72 7.54
C ILE A 107 7.61 -7.83 7.23
N ASN A 108 7.22 -8.74 6.34
CA ASN A 108 8.10 -9.80 5.88
C ASN A 108 9.37 -9.23 5.23
N GLY A 109 10.50 -9.87 5.52
CA GLY A 109 11.80 -9.50 4.95
C GLY A 109 11.88 -9.67 3.43
N THR A 110 11.07 -10.57 2.87
CA THR A 110 11.00 -10.83 1.43
C THR A 110 9.58 -10.55 0.93
N ILE A 111 9.48 -9.73 -0.10
CA ILE A 111 8.22 -9.32 -0.72
C ILE A 111 8.26 -9.67 -2.19
N ALA A 112 7.17 -10.25 -2.71
CA ALA A 112 7.01 -10.53 -4.12
C ALA A 112 6.66 -9.24 -4.87
N VAL A 113 7.32 -9.02 -6.00
CA VAL A 113 7.05 -7.91 -6.92
C VAL A 113 6.85 -8.45 -8.33
N ASP A 114 5.86 -7.91 -9.03
CA ASP A 114 5.49 -8.33 -10.38
C ASP A 114 5.47 -7.13 -11.33
N PRO A 115 6.10 -7.23 -12.52
CA PRO A 115 6.02 -6.16 -13.50
C PRO A 115 4.68 -6.20 -14.23
N PHE A 116 4.23 -5.03 -14.70
CA PHE A 116 3.04 -4.94 -15.53
C PHE A 116 3.21 -3.91 -16.64
N ILE A 117 2.47 -4.12 -17.73
CA ILE A 117 2.34 -3.19 -18.85
C ILE A 117 0.88 -3.17 -19.25
N ASN A 118 0.23 -2.01 -19.09
CA ASN A 118 -1.15 -1.79 -19.52
C ASN A 118 -1.17 -1.14 -20.90
N ARG A 119 -1.93 -1.71 -21.81
CA ARG A 119 -1.96 -1.26 -23.21
C ARG A 119 -3.31 -0.77 -23.68
N SER A 120 -4.38 -0.91 -22.87
CA SER A 120 -5.74 -0.71 -23.34
C SER A 120 -6.41 0.60 -22.92
N HIS A 121 -6.31 1.05 -21.70
CA HIS A 121 -7.00 2.25 -21.22
C HIS A 121 -6.07 3.37 -20.75
N ASP A 122 -5.10 2.98 -19.99
CA ASP A 122 -4.04 3.83 -19.51
C ASP A 122 -2.73 3.25 -20.00
N VAL A 123 -2.01 3.99 -20.77
CA VAL A 123 -0.71 3.56 -21.29
C VAL A 123 0.30 3.72 -20.15
N THR A 124 0.20 2.81 -19.15
CA THR A 124 1.06 2.79 -17.96
C THR A 124 1.79 1.48 -17.82
N CYS A 125 2.94 1.52 -17.21
CA CYS A 125 3.70 0.35 -16.81
C CYS A 125 4.39 0.60 -15.46
N GLY A 126 4.83 -0.46 -14.83
CA GLY A 126 5.49 -0.37 -13.55
C GLY A 126 5.55 -1.72 -12.84
N TRP A 127 5.45 -1.68 -11.52
CA TRP A 127 5.52 -2.86 -10.67
C TRP A 127 4.39 -2.87 -9.66
N THR A 128 3.90 -4.07 -9.36
CA THR A 128 3.05 -4.31 -8.18
C THR A 128 3.87 -4.99 -7.10
N MET A 129 3.66 -4.60 -5.86
CA MET A 129 4.33 -5.15 -4.70
C MET A 129 3.28 -5.72 -3.74
N ASN A 130 3.38 -7.01 -3.41
CA ASN A 130 2.50 -7.65 -2.44
C ASN A 130 3.05 -7.43 -1.04
N MET A 131 2.29 -6.75 -0.19
CA MET A 131 2.70 -6.44 1.17
C MET A 131 1.68 -6.95 2.17
N SER A 132 2.16 -7.65 3.20
CA SER A 132 1.38 -8.05 4.36
C SER A 132 1.86 -7.27 5.57
N VAL A 133 0.94 -6.58 6.21
CA VAL A 133 1.22 -5.72 7.36
C VAL A 133 0.40 -6.21 8.53
N ASN A 134 1.04 -6.53 9.65
CA ASN A 134 0.36 -6.90 10.88
C ASN A 134 0.19 -5.66 11.75
N ILE A 135 -1.05 -5.33 12.04
CA ILE A 135 -1.41 -4.27 12.98
C ILE A 135 -1.68 -4.97 14.32
N TYR A 136 -0.80 -4.76 15.29
CA TYR A 136 -0.95 -5.35 16.60
C TYR A 136 -2.05 -4.65 17.37
N ASP A 137 -2.91 -5.45 17.99
CA ASP A 137 -4.04 -4.99 18.78
C ASP A 137 -4.11 -5.83 20.06
N GLU A 138 -4.33 -5.17 21.18
CA GLU A 138 -4.63 -5.84 22.45
C GLU A 138 -6.14 -6.02 22.57
N GLU A 139 -6.59 -7.26 22.71
CA GLU A 139 -8.01 -7.54 22.95
C GLU A 139 -8.45 -6.92 24.27
N ASN A 140 -9.25 -5.89 24.22
CA ASN A 140 -9.81 -5.24 25.38
C ASN A 140 -11.34 -5.15 25.25
N TRP A 141 -12.02 -6.01 25.95
CA TRP A 141 -13.50 -6.04 25.97
C TRP A 141 -14.14 -4.74 26.40
N CYS A 142 -13.48 -4.00 27.31
CA CYS A 142 -14.00 -2.75 27.85
C CYS A 142 -14.01 -1.60 26.81
N GLU A 143 -13.23 -1.72 25.74
CA GLU A 143 -13.14 -0.71 24.71
C GLU A 143 -14.13 -0.94 23.56
N ILE A 144 -14.84 -2.07 23.56
CA ILE A 144 -15.86 -2.34 22.56
C ILE A 144 -17.08 -1.45 22.82
N PRO A 145 -17.51 -0.63 21.83
CA PRO A 145 -18.60 0.33 22.03
C PRO A 145 -19.97 -0.33 21.98
N PHE A 146 -20.23 -1.24 22.91
CA PHE A 146 -21.56 -1.83 23.06
C PHE A 146 -22.36 -1.10 24.13
N ASP A 147 -23.56 -0.65 23.77
CA ASP A 147 -24.53 -0.10 24.70
C ASP A 147 -25.39 -1.23 25.25
N ASN A 148 -25.54 -1.29 26.58
CA ASN A 148 -26.49 -2.17 27.27
C ASN A 148 -26.26 -3.69 27.10
N TYR A 149 -25.04 -4.13 26.77
CA TYR A 149 -24.71 -5.54 26.75
C TYR A 149 -23.81 -5.93 27.94
N ASP A 150 -24.31 -6.84 28.76
CA ASP A 150 -23.58 -7.33 29.92
C ASP A 150 -22.95 -8.69 29.62
N PHE A 151 -21.66 -8.69 29.31
CA PHE A 151 -20.89 -9.90 29.02
C PHE A 151 -20.58 -10.74 30.27
N GLN A 152 -20.83 -10.20 31.48
CA GLN A 152 -20.49 -10.91 32.72
C GLN A 152 -21.55 -11.94 33.14
N ASN A 153 -22.75 -11.88 32.57
CA ASN A 153 -23.87 -12.72 32.94
C ASN A 153 -24.22 -13.82 31.92
N ASN A 154 -23.33 -14.08 31.00
CA ASN A 154 -23.50 -15.18 30.02
C ASN A 154 -22.45 -16.26 30.16
#